data_30018a99041051015a49f4f2ef3113fa
#
_entry.id   30018a99041051015a49f4f2ef3113fa
#
_cell.length_a   1.000
_cell.length_b   1.000
_cell.length_c   1.000
_cell.angle_alpha   90.00
_cell.angle_beta   90.00
_cell.angle_gamma   90.00
#
_symmetry.space_group_name_H-M   'P 1'
#
loop_
_entity.id
_entity.type
_entity.pdbx_description
1 polymer ?
#
loop_
_entity_poly.entity_id
_entity_poly.type
_entity_poly.pdbx_seq_one_letter_code
_entity_poly.pdbx_strand_id
1 'polypeptide(L)'
;MPARLYAFVPEEHDISNAEREQLIEGLERELDEYYEQKCGKGSLETYLIQNEIWHLSEINYQVRVGYQKYLREYYVDSTVRNYLLGIDRVKLRLIIENAQTLKGKWNARNHPELLHDILFLRYHPNPAIAKRYEYTTDISKLVWDFRVKGSDICKQQILTVLEDIVQQKITMKECTRHLNGLKSVYEFCMQEQIEDLRYLTQKQFDKIENYGDTDYKKKCAKQELRACQEYIFCHAKNISWDSTVWYMERLYLEEYRVNPSNPVKMISFMSIERTDNRELVQEYIKYCLGVTHLALSVIHTEFYRIQKFVVWLEETTEINLKQVSENDIKKYFQIIDYKEASYFNDIIIAIYQFYEYLQTKNIIKEVPFNYQYYLKKEILHHNDRSVEQETYESILKHLKDFPEKICIGQG
;
A
#
# COMPACT_ATOMS: atom_id res chain seq x y z
N MET A 1 1.01 16.58 27.35
CA MET A 1 -0.45 16.46 27.49
C MET A 1 -1.06 17.30 26.39
N PRO A 2 -1.74 16.74 25.40
CA PRO A 2 -2.47 17.54 24.40
C PRO A 2 -3.73 18.11 25.06
N ALA A 3 -3.94 19.41 24.88
CA ALA A 3 -5.12 20.09 25.33
C ALA A 3 -6.36 19.45 24.67
N ARG A 4 -7.27 18.92 25.47
CA ARG A 4 -8.62 18.55 25.03
C ARG A 4 -9.29 19.82 24.50
N LEU A 5 -9.45 19.92 23.18
CA LEU A 5 -10.42 20.82 22.61
C LEU A 5 -11.79 20.34 23.11
N TYR A 6 -12.39 21.13 23.98
CA TYR A 6 -13.77 20.94 24.35
C TYR A 6 -14.60 21.05 23.08
N ALA A 7 -15.32 19.99 22.74
CA ALA A 7 -16.39 20.07 21.78
C ALA A 7 -17.34 21.17 22.29
N PHE A 8 -17.45 22.24 21.53
CA PHE A 8 -18.47 23.26 21.75
C PHE A 8 -19.77 22.54 21.47
N VAL A 9 -20.52 22.21 22.53
CA VAL A 9 -21.92 21.85 22.42
C VAL A 9 -22.64 23.22 22.20
N PRO A 10 -23.22 23.46 21.02
CA PRO A 10 -24.01 24.67 20.84
C PRO A 10 -25.12 24.61 21.87
N GLU A 11 -25.21 25.61 22.74
CA GLU A 11 -26.45 25.87 23.46
C GLU A 11 -27.54 26.04 22.39
N GLU A 12 -28.64 25.32 22.50
CA GLU A 12 -29.85 25.55 21.70
C GLU A 12 -30.33 26.97 21.95
N HIS A 13 -29.75 27.91 21.22
CA HIS A 13 -30.31 29.23 21.13
C HIS A 13 -31.50 29.15 20.16
N ASP A 14 -32.71 29.28 20.69
CA ASP A 14 -33.90 29.53 19.88
C ASP A 14 -33.62 30.77 19.02
N ILE A 15 -33.32 30.52 17.74
CA ILE A 15 -33.08 31.59 16.77
C ILE A 15 -34.35 32.41 16.67
N SER A 16 -34.30 33.72 16.93
CA SER A 16 -35.45 34.61 16.80
C SER A 16 -35.96 34.61 15.35
N ASN A 17 -37.25 34.84 15.14
CA ASN A 17 -37.85 34.88 13.80
C ASN A 17 -37.13 35.89 12.88
N ALA A 18 -36.68 37.03 13.41
CA ALA A 18 -35.97 38.04 12.64
C ALA A 18 -34.58 37.60 12.23
N GLU A 19 -33.83 36.85 13.08
CA GLU A 19 -32.53 36.24 12.74
C GLU A 19 -32.70 35.15 11.70
N ARG A 20 -33.75 34.32 11.83
CA ARG A 20 -34.06 33.28 10.84
C ARG A 20 -34.37 33.86 9.47
N GLU A 21 -35.15 34.96 9.38
CA GLU A 21 -35.39 35.64 8.11
C GLU A 21 -34.10 36.17 7.49
N GLN A 22 -33.18 36.74 8.26
CA GLN A 22 -31.87 37.20 7.77
C GLN A 22 -31.01 36.10 7.26
N LEU A 23 -31.01 34.89 7.91
CA LEU A 23 -30.28 33.72 7.47
C LEU A 23 -30.83 33.16 6.15
N ILE A 24 -32.16 33.13 6.00
CA ILE A 24 -32.83 32.72 4.76
C ILE A 24 -32.46 33.68 3.63
N GLU A 25 -32.56 34.99 3.82
CA GLU A 25 -32.15 35.97 2.80
C GLU A 25 -30.67 35.86 2.46
N GLY A 26 -29.82 35.50 3.42
CA GLY A 26 -28.40 35.21 3.20
C GLY A 26 -28.19 33.99 2.29
N LEU A 27 -28.87 32.88 2.59
CA LEU A 27 -28.82 31.64 1.83
C LEU A 27 -29.37 31.82 0.40
N GLU A 28 -30.49 32.57 0.23
CA GLU A 28 -31.05 32.88 -1.08
C GLU A 28 -30.07 33.64 -1.95
N ARG A 29 -29.37 34.62 -1.38
CA ARG A 29 -28.31 35.38 -2.08
C ARG A 29 -27.10 34.48 -2.50
N GLU A 30 -26.68 33.62 -1.58
CA GLU A 30 -25.61 32.64 -1.92
C GLU A 30 -26.09 31.71 -3.04
N LEU A 31 -27.32 31.18 -3.00
CA LEU A 31 -27.86 30.33 -4.05
C LEU A 31 -28.05 31.07 -5.37
N ASP A 32 -28.40 32.34 -5.39
CA ASP A 32 -28.48 33.16 -6.60
C ASP A 32 -27.11 33.34 -7.26
N GLU A 33 -26.07 33.45 -6.47
CA GLU A 33 -24.70 33.60 -6.95
C GLU A 33 -24.09 32.31 -7.46
N TYR A 34 -24.30 31.18 -6.74
CA TYR A 34 -23.57 29.95 -6.99
C TYR A 34 -24.33 28.88 -7.78
N TYR A 35 -25.69 28.94 -7.80
CA TYR A 35 -26.52 27.92 -8.46
C TYR A 35 -26.84 28.29 -9.92
N GLU A 36 -26.14 27.68 -10.87
CA GLU A 36 -26.26 28.03 -12.31
C GLU A 36 -27.36 27.29 -13.09
N GLN A 37 -27.91 26.21 -12.53
CA GLN A 37 -28.88 25.39 -13.24
C GLN A 37 -30.28 26.06 -13.24
N LYS A 38 -31.01 25.91 -14.35
CA LYS A 38 -32.37 26.46 -14.50
C LYS A 38 -33.40 25.83 -13.56
N CYS A 39 -33.19 24.57 -13.15
CA CYS A 39 -34.14 23.79 -12.33
C CYS A 39 -33.46 23.24 -11.07
N GLY A 40 -34.21 23.09 -9.99
CA GLY A 40 -33.75 22.46 -8.75
C GLY A 40 -33.30 23.42 -7.65
N LYS A 41 -33.12 24.73 -7.92
CA LYS A 41 -32.74 25.73 -6.92
C LYS A 41 -33.68 25.77 -5.75
N GLY A 42 -35.01 25.96 -5.98
CA GLY A 42 -36.01 26.05 -4.91
C GLY A 42 -36.13 24.73 -4.12
N SER A 43 -35.92 23.58 -4.76
CA SER A 43 -35.90 22.30 -4.04
C SER A 43 -34.66 22.16 -3.11
N LEU A 44 -33.49 22.66 -3.53
CA LEU A 44 -32.31 22.71 -2.69
C LEU A 44 -32.47 23.68 -1.54
N GLU A 45 -32.95 24.88 -1.82
CA GLU A 45 -33.25 25.92 -0.83
C GLU A 45 -34.20 25.42 0.26
N THR A 46 -35.37 24.85 -0.14
CA THR A 46 -36.32 24.26 0.80
C THR A 46 -35.65 23.18 1.67
N TYR A 47 -34.85 22.30 1.10
CA TYR A 47 -34.17 21.26 1.85
C TYR A 47 -33.15 21.84 2.84
N LEU A 48 -32.33 22.83 2.44
CA LEU A 48 -31.35 23.46 3.30
C LEU A 48 -32.01 24.18 4.49
N ILE A 49 -33.08 24.95 4.23
CA ILE A 49 -33.86 25.66 5.27
C ILE A 49 -34.48 24.67 6.27
N GLN A 50 -35.07 23.56 5.76
CA GLN A 50 -35.67 22.52 6.61
C GLN A 50 -34.68 21.80 7.53
N ASN A 51 -33.39 21.75 7.12
CA ASN A 51 -32.34 21.12 7.88
C ASN A 51 -31.41 22.12 8.57
N GLU A 52 -31.82 23.39 8.67
CA GLU A 52 -31.11 24.47 9.37
C GLU A 52 -29.68 24.68 8.87
N ILE A 53 -29.47 24.49 7.56
CA ILE A 53 -28.19 24.72 6.87
C ILE A 53 -28.27 26.11 6.24
N TRP A 54 -27.58 27.05 6.83
CA TRP A 54 -27.70 28.46 6.47
C TRP A 54 -26.64 28.98 5.49
N HIS A 55 -25.57 28.21 5.30
CA HIS A 55 -24.49 28.58 4.39
C HIS A 55 -24.13 27.42 3.44
N LEU A 56 -23.88 27.73 2.17
CA LEU A 56 -23.46 26.75 1.17
C LEU A 56 -22.10 26.10 1.50
N SER A 57 -21.27 26.76 2.31
CA SER A 57 -20.01 26.21 2.82
C SER A 57 -20.21 24.96 3.69
N GLU A 58 -21.34 24.84 4.38
CA GLU A 58 -21.70 23.71 5.24
C GLU A 58 -22.07 22.43 4.46
N ILE A 59 -22.29 22.56 3.14
CA ILE A 59 -22.58 21.42 2.28
C ILE A 59 -21.40 20.45 2.32
N ASN A 60 -21.66 19.25 2.84
CA ASN A 60 -20.75 18.11 2.89
C ASN A 60 -21.42 16.87 2.27
N TYR A 61 -20.75 15.72 2.34
CA TYR A 61 -21.30 14.49 1.78
C TYR A 61 -22.60 14.04 2.48
N GLN A 62 -22.74 14.24 3.77
CA GLN A 62 -23.93 13.86 4.54
C GLN A 62 -25.13 14.71 4.12
N VAL A 63 -24.95 16.02 3.98
CA VAL A 63 -25.97 16.94 3.43
C VAL A 63 -26.41 16.51 2.04
N ARG A 64 -25.47 16.14 1.18
CA ARG A 64 -25.76 15.61 -0.16
C ARG A 64 -26.58 14.31 -0.13
N VAL A 65 -26.27 13.39 0.77
CA VAL A 65 -27.04 12.14 0.94
C VAL A 65 -28.44 12.41 1.49
N GLY A 66 -28.56 13.31 2.45
CA GLY A 66 -29.87 13.75 2.98
C GLY A 66 -30.71 14.38 1.87
N TYR A 67 -30.13 15.28 1.06
CA TYR A 67 -30.82 15.88 -0.09
C TYR A 67 -31.23 14.83 -1.13
N GLN A 68 -30.41 13.83 -1.38
CA GLN A 68 -30.78 12.71 -2.28
C GLN A 68 -32.00 11.95 -1.76
N LYS A 69 -32.10 11.69 -0.46
CA LYS A 69 -33.24 11.02 0.15
C LYS A 69 -34.49 11.89 0.01
N TYR A 70 -34.40 13.18 0.35
CA TYR A 70 -35.46 14.15 0.18
C TYR A 70 -35.99 14.21 -1.24
N LEU A 71 -35.10 14.29 -2.24
CA LEU A 71 -35.49 14.31 -3.65
C LEU A 71 -36.23 13.06 -4.12
N ARG A 72 -35.84 11.87 -3.62
CA ARG A 72 -36.47 10.60 -4.00
C ARG A 72 -37.92 10.47 -3.53
N GLU A 73 -38.35 11.26 -2.58
CA GLU A 73 -39.74 11.30 -2.13
C GLU A 73 -40.65 12.02 -3.14
N TYR A 74 -40.08 12.92 -3.96
CA TYR A 74 -40.88 13.80 -4.84
C TYR A 74 -40.58 13.64 -6.33
N TYR A 75 -39.40 13.06 -6.68
CA TYR A 75 -38.90 13.07 -8.06
C TYR A 75 -38.41 11.71 -8.53
N VAL A 76 -38.48 11.50 -9.85
CA VAL A 76 -37.92 10.32 -10.52
C VAL A 76 -36.40 10.37 -10.58
N ASP A 77 -35.75 9.20 -10.69
CA ASP A 77 -34.28 9.07 -10.61
C ASP A 77 -33.49 9.97 -11.59
N SER A 78 -34.01 10.25 -12.77
CA SER A 78 -33.36 11.15 -13.74
C SER A 78 -33.32 12.59 -13.24
N THR A 79 -34.42 13.07 -12.64
CA THR A 79 -34.50 14.40 -12.03
C THR A 79 -33.63 14.48 -10.80
N VAL A 80 -33.65 13.46 -9.93
CA VAL A 80 -32.78 13.34 -8.77
C VAL A 80 -31.33 13.49 -9.16
N ARG A 81 -30.88 12.77 -10.21
CA ARG A 81 -29.46 12.88 -10.69
C ARG A 81 -29.13 14.30 -11.14
N ASN A 82 -30.03 14.97 -11.86
CA ASN A 82 -29.81 16.34 -12.32
C ASN A 82 -29.69 17.32 -11.14
N TYR A 83 -30.57 17.21 -10.14
CA TYR A 83 -30.54 18.09 -8.97
C TYR A 83 -29.31 17.85 -8.10
N LEU A 84 -28.87 16.60 -7.99
CA LEU A 84 -27.60 16.26 -7.32
C LEU A 84 -26.38 16.81 -8.06
N LEU A 85 -26.40 16.91 -9.37
CA LEU A 85 -25.35 17.58 -10.13
C LEU A 85 -25.35 19.09 -9.83
N GLY A 86 -26.51 19.68 -9.55
CA GLY A 86 -26.63 21.10 -9.16
C GLY A 86 -25.88 21.39 -7.86
N ILE A 87 -26.17 20.65 -6.80
CA ILE A 87 -25.48 20.82 -5.51
C ILE A 87 -23.97 20.50 -5.64
N ASP A 88 -23.59 19.46 -6.41
CA ASP A 88 -22.20 19.10 -6.62
C ASP A 88 -21.42 20.24 -7.33
N ARG A 89 -22.03 20.96 -8.28
CA ARG A 89 -21.43 22.13 -8.95
C ARG A 89 -21.31 23.33 -8.04
N VAL A 90 -22.32 23.62 -7.24
CA VAL A 90 -22.26 24.67 -6.21
C VAL A 90 -21.03 24.42 -5.32
N LYS A 91 -20.90 23.22 -4.80
CA LYS A 91 -19.75 22.85 -3.94
C LYS A 91 -18.41 22.96 -4.66
N LEU A 92 -18.35 22.56 -5.93
CA LEU A 92 -17.12 22.68 -6.73
C LEU A 92 -16.69 24.15 -6.90
N ARG A 93 -17.63 25.06 -7.16
CA ARG A 93 -17.32 26.50 -7.25
C ARG A 93 -16.75 27.04 -5.95
N LEU A 94 -17.38 26.73 -4.82
CA LEU A 94 -16.89 27.11 -3.50
C LEU A 94 -15.48 26.56 -3.22
N ILE A 95 -15.18 25.31 -3.64
CA ILE A 95 -13.84 24.72 -3.51
C ILE A 95 -12.82 25.50 -4.35
N ILE A 96 -13.17 25.87 -5.59
CA ILE A 96 -12.30 26.63 -6.47
C ILE A 96 -11.97 28.01 -5.89
N GLU A 97 -12.96 28.72 -5.35
CA GLU A 97 -12.77 30.03 -4.74
C GLU A 97 -11.98 29.93 -3.43
N ASN A 98 -12.32 28.99 -2.56
CA ASN A 98 -11.56 28.74 -1.32
C ASN A 98 -10.09 28.44 -1.61
N ALA A 99 -9.78 27.69 -2.67
CA ALA A 99 -8.41 27.36 -3.05
C ALA A 99 -7.56 28.58 -3.43
N GLN A 100 -8.18 29.72 -3.70
CA GLN A 100 -7.46 30.99 -3.94
C GLN A 100 -7.04 31.66 -2.62
N THR A 101 -7.71 31.35 -1.52
CA THR A 101 -7.39 31.88 -0.19
C THR A 101 -6.17 31.19 0.43
N LEU A 102 -5.50 31.86 1.39
CA LEU A 102 -4.39 31.26 2.13
C LEU A 102 -4.83 30.03 2.93
N LYS A 103 -5.99 30.10 3.60
CA LYS A 103 -6.57 28.99 4.38
C LYS A 103 -6.91 27.81 3.45
N GLY A 104 -7.52 28.07 2.31
CA GLY A 104 -7.87 27.03 1.34
C GLY A 104 -6.63 26.35 0.74
N LYS A 105 -5.59 27.11 0.42
CA LYS A 105 -4.29 26.56 -0.04
C LYS A 105 -3.63 25.68 1.02
N TRP A 106 -3.74 26.04 2.29
CA TRP A 106 -3.24 25.26 3.40
C TRP A 106 -4.06 23.96 3.56
N ASN A 107 -5.38 24.06 3.57
CA ASN A 107 -6.29 22.91 3.66
C ASN A 107 -6.10 21.94 2.50
N ALA A 108 -5.88 22.43 1.29
CA ALA A 108 -5.63 21.58 0.12
C ALA A 108 -4.32 20.77 0.20
N ARG A 109 -3.42 21.12 1.10
CA ARG A 109 -2.12 20.44 1.31
C ARG A 109 -2.10 19.56 2.56
N ASN A 110 -2.92 19.88 3.57
CA ASN A 110 -2.92 19.22 4.86
C ASN A 110 -4.36 18.84 5.23
N HIS A 111 -4.66 17.55 5.30
CA HIS A 111 -5.99 17.03 5.62
C HIS A 111 -6.00 16.18 6.91
N PRO A 112 -5.43 16.62 8.04
CA PRO A 112 -5.37 15.81 9.26
C PRO A 112 -6.78 15.50 9.83
N GLU A 113 -7.76 16.33 9.56
CA GLU A 113 -9.14 16.19 10.06
C GLU A 113 -9.92 15.09 9.32
N LEU A 114 -9.48 14.68 8.12
CA LEU A 114 -10.20 13.69 7.30
C LEU A 114 -10.15 12.27 7.86
N LEU A 115 -9.24 11.97 8.79
CA LEU A 115 -9.13 10.65 9.43
C LEU A 115 -10.32 10.28 10.32
N HIS A 116 -11.21 11.21 10.59
CA HIS A 116 -12.39 11.03 11.46
C HIS A 116 -13.67 11.49 10.78
N ASP A 117 -13.65 11.71 9.47
CA ASP A 117 -14.79 12.19 8.69
C ASP A 117 -14.98 11.36 7.40
N ILE A 118 -15.92 11.78 6.57
CA ILE A 118 -16.16 11.19 5.25
C ILE A 118 -15.47 12.05 4.18
N LEU A 119 -14.49 11.48 3.52
CA LEU A 119 -13.90 12.08 2.33
C LEU A 119 -14.71 11.68 1.10
N PHE A 120 -15.31 12.67 0.43
CA PHE A 120 -15.93 12.51 -0.87
C PHE A 120 -15.07 13.20 -1.94
N LEU A 121 -14.48 12.46 -2.87
CA LEU A 121 -13.49 12.99 -3.82
C LEU A 121 -14.00 14.12 -4.70
N ARG A 122 -15.31 14.22 -4.95
CA ARG A 122 -15.90 15.41 -5.61
C ARG A 122 -15.86 16.69 -4.74
N TYR A 123 -15.78 16.52 -3.42
CA TYR A 123 -15.71 17.61 -2.45
C TYR A 123 -14.30 17.76 -1.89
N HIS A 124 -13.32 17.14 -2.57
CA HIS A 124 -11.93 17.23 -2.18
C HIS A 124 -11.46 18.69 -2.18
N PRO A 125 -10.74 19.14 -1.13
CA PRO A 125 -10.28 20.54 -1.02
C PRO A 125 -9.37 20.99 -2.16
N ASN A 126 -8.69 20.06 -2.83
CA ASN A 126 -7.93 20.37 -4.05
C ASN A 126 -8.88 20.43 -5.26
N PRO A 127 -9.04 21.61 -5.90
CA PRO A 127 -9.97 21.79 -7.03
C PRO A 127 -9.67 20.88 -8.23
N ALA A 128 -8.40 20.57 -8.49
CA ALA A 128 -8.03 19.71 -9.61
C ALA A 128 -8.55 18.28 -9.41
N ILE A 129 -8.51 17.78 -8.17
CA ILE A 129 -9.06 16.47 -7.81
C ILE A 129 -10.59 16.52 -7.88
N ALA A 130 -11.24 17.49 -7.24
CA ALA A 130 -12.69 17.62 -7.25
C ALA A 130 -13.24 17.69 -8.69
N LYS A 131 -12.63 18.51 -9.57
CA LYS A 131 -13.02 18.64 -10.98
C LYS A 131 -12.82 17.35 -11.78
N ARG A 132 -11.78 16.56 -11.48
CA ARG A 132 -11.51 15.28 -12.16
C ARG A 132 -12.67 14.29 -12.03
N TYR A 133 -13.42 14.34 -10.92
CA TYR A 133 -14.50 13.41 -10.62
C TYR A 133 -15.91 14.00 -10.81
N GLU A 134 -16.03 15.22 -11.34
CA GLU A 134 -17.33 15.93 -11.53
C GLU A 134 -18.37 15.06 -12.25
N TYR A 135 -17.99 14.35 -13.32
CA TYR A 135 -18.91 13.59 -14.16
C TYR A 135 -18.91 12.08 -13.89
N THR A 136 -18.24 11.61 -12.83
CA THR A 136 -18.20 10.18 -12.50
C THR A 136 -19.58 9.71 -12.04
N THR A 137 -20.18 8.76 -12.74
CA THR A 137 -21.55 8.27 -12.45
C THR A 137 -21.59 7.35 -11.23
N ASP A 138 -20.61 6.46 -11.07
CA ASP A 138 -20.49 5.57 -9.91
C ASP A 138 -19.74 6.27 -8.78
N ILE A 139 -20.52 6.87 -7.88
CA ILE A 139 -19.99 7.63 -6.73
C ILE A 139 -19.50 6.74 -5.58
N SER A 140 -19.85 5.46 -5.55
CA SER A 140 -19.48 4.55 -4.45
C SER A 140 -17.98 4.47 -4.23
N LYS A 141 -17.21 4.59 -5.30
CA LYS A 141 -15.74 4.57 -5.32
C LYS A 141 -15.10 5.87 -4.82
N LEU A 142 -15.88 6.95 -4.83
CA LEU A 142 -15.40 8.28 -4.49
C LEU A 142 -15.60 8.62 -3.00
N VAL A 143 -16.30 7.77 -2.25
CA VAL A 143 -16.66 7.99 -0.86
C VAL A 143 -15.79 7.14 0.05
N TRP A 144 -15.10 7.77 0.99
CA TRP A 144 -14.21 7.14 1.96
C TRP A 144 -14.65 7.54 3.37
N ASP A 145 -15.25 6.61 4.10
CA ASP A 145 -15.72 6.84 5.47
C ASP A 145 -14.65 6.42 6.48
N PHE A 146 -13.87 7.39 6.96
CA PHE A 146 -12.82 7.16 7.96
C PHE A 146 -13.34 7.16 9.41
N ARG A 147 -14.65 7.32 9.64
CA ARG A 147 -15.26 7.22 10.97
C ARG A 147 -15.36 5.77 11.45
N VAL A 148 -15.24 4.81 10.54
CA VAL A 148 -15.22 3.37 10.88
C VAL A 148 -14.15 3.09 11.93
N LYS A 149 -14.48 2.26 12.92
CA LYS A 149 -13.54 1.89 13.99
C LYS A 149 -12.33 1.14 13.39
N GLY A 150 -11.12 1.58 13.74
CA GLY A 150 -9.86 0.98 13.28
C GLY A 150 -8.67 1.84 13.69
N SER A 151 -7.46 1.36 13.39
CA SER A 151 -6.21 2.05 13.70
C SER A 151 -6.07 3.37 12.94
N ASP A 152 -5.75 4.46 13.63
CA ASP A 152 -5.47 5.75 13.02
C ASP A 152 -4.20 5.72 12.17
N ILE A 153 -3.21 4.90 12.53
CA ILE A 153 -1.98 4.68 11.73
C ILE A 153 -2.36 4.08 10.39
N CYS A 154 -3.16 3.00 10.40
CA CYS A 154 -3.59 2.34 9.17
C CYS A 154 -4.46 3.28 8.31
N LYS A 155 -5.40 4.02 8.90
CA LYS A 155 -6.21 5.02 8.19
C LYS A 155 -5.34 6.09 7.54
N GLN A 156 -4.33 6.60 8.26
CA GLN A 156 -3.39 7.58 7.71
C GLN A 156 -2.59 7.02 6.54
N GLN A 157 -2.16 5.76 6.62
CA GLN A 157 -1.46 5.09 5.53
C GLN A 157 -2.36 4.97 4.29
N ILE A 158 -3.61 4.53 4.47
CA ILE A 158 -4.59 4.43 3.38
C ILE A 158 -4.89 5.82 2.78
N LEU A 159 -5.09 6.84 3.61
CA LEU A 159 -5.32 8.21 3.13
C LEU A 159 -4.13 8.71 2.31
N THR A 160 -2.90 8.45 2.78
CA THR A 160 -1.68 8.88 2.07
C THR A 160 -1.57 8.22 0.69
N VAL A 161 -1.86 6.91 0.59
CA VAL A 161 -1.89 6.19 -0.69
C VAL A 161 -3.03 6.69 -1.59
N LEU A 162 -4.20 6.95 -1.01
CA LEU A 162 -5.35 7.52 -1.74
C LEU A 162 -5.00 8.88 -2.37
N GLU A 163 -4.38 9.77 -1.59
CA GLU A 163 -3.93 11.08 -2.06
C GLU A 163 -2.93 10.96 -3.21
N ASP A 164 -2.00 10.02 -3.15
CA ASP A 164 -1.07 9.76 -4.23
C ASP A 164 -1.80 9.29 -5.50
N ILE A 165 -2.68 8.29 -5.39
CA ILE A 165 -3.44 7.76 -6.53
C ILE A 165 -4.26 8.86 -7.23
N VAL A 166 -4.95 9.72 -6.47
CA VAL A 166 -5.81 10.75 -7.06
C VAL A 166 -5.03 11.91 -7.67
N GLN A 167 -3.77 12.11 -7.27
CA GLN A 167 -2.87 13.12 -7.82
C GLN A 167 -2.11 12.63 -9.06
N GLN A 168 -1.97 11.32 -9.25
CA GLN A 168 -1.27 10.75 -10.39
C GLN A 168 -1.92 11.13 -11.74
N LYS A 169 -1.07 11.38 -12.74
CA LYS A 169 -1.49 11.67 -14.12
C LYS A 169 -1.76 10.37 -14.90
N ILE A 170 -2.63 9.52 -14.37
CA ILE A 170 -3.07 8.27 -15.00
C ILE A 170 -4.47 8.41 -15.61
N THR A 171 -4.84 7.46 -16.47
CA THR A 171 -6.19 7.44 -17.07
C THR A 171 -7.28 7.23 -16.01
N MET A 172 -8.51 7.70 -16.27
CA MET A 172 -9.64 7.47 -15.34
C MET A 172 -9.93 5.98 -15.13
N LYS A 173 -9.69 5.15 -16.13
CA LYS A 173 -9.86 3.68 -16.02
C LYS A 173 -8.85 3.08 -15.04
N GLU A 174 -7.59 3.46 -15.14
CA GLU A 174 -6.54 3.02 -14.23
C GLU A 174 -6.77 3.54 -12.82
N CYS A 175 -7.06 4.83 -12.68
CA CYS A 175 -7.39 5.43 -11.39
C CYS A 175 -8.57 4.71 -10.72
N THR A 176 -9.64 4.41 -11.46
CA THR A 176 -10.80 3.67 -10.95
C THR A 176 -10.42 2.25 -10.50
N ARG A 177 -9.49 1.58 -11.20
CA ARG A 177 -8.99 0.27 -10.83
C ARG A 177 -8.25 0.34 -9.48
N HIS A 178 -7.36 1.31 -9.31
CA HIS A 178 -6.63 1.53 -8.05
C HIS A 178 -7.58 1.89 -6.92
N LEU A 179 -8.54 2.80 -7.12
CA LEU A 179 -9.53 3.15 -6.10
C LEU A 179 -10.36 1.94 -5.65
N ASN A 180 -10.75 1.05 -6.56
CA ASN A 180 -11.46 -0.18 -6.20
C ASN A 180 -10.59 -1.14 -5.39
N GLY A 181 -9.34 -1.34 -5.81
CA GLY A 181 -8.37 -2.18 -5.09
C GLY A 181 -8.10 -1.62 -3.69
N LEU A 182 -7.82 -0.32 -3.59
CA LEU A 182 -7.57 0.35 -2.32
C LEU A 182 -8.79 0.31 -1.40
N LYS A 183 -10.02 0.36 -1.96
CA LYS A 183 -11.24 0.20 -1.15
C LYS A 183 -11.33 -1.17 -0.51
N SER A 184 -11.02 -2.23 -1.27
CA SER A 184 -10.94 -3.59 -0.72
C SER A 184 -9.85 -3.71 0.36
N VAL A 185 -8.71 -3.04 0.17
CA VAL A 185 -7.64 -2.98 1.18
C VAL A 185 -8.13 -2.25 2.43
N TYR A 186 -8.83 -1.12 2.28
CA TYR A 186 -9.38 -0.38 3.40
C TYR A 186 -10.40 -1.22 4.20
N GLU A 187 -11.34 -1.86 3.52
CA GLU A 187 -12.34 -2.75 4.13
C GLU A 187 -11.67 -3.91 4.88
N PHE A 188 -10.68 -4.55 4.26
CA PHE A 188 -9.85 -5.57 4.89
C PHE A 188 -9.18 -5.06 6.16
N CYS A 189 -8.51 -3.92 6.10
CA CYS A 189 -7.81 -3.36 7.25
C CYS A 189 -8.75 -3.06 8.43
N MET A 190 -9.94 -2.51 8.15
CA MET A 190 -10.90 -2.16 9.19
C MET A 190 -11.55 -3.43 9.81
N GLN A 191 -11.87 -4.44 9.01
CA GLN A 191 -12.52 -5.67 9.48
C GLN A 191 -11.54 -6.58 10.22
N GLU A 192 -10.32 -6.76 9.71
CA GLU A 192 -9.28 -7.57 10.36
C GLU A 192 -8.53 -6.80 11.46
N GLN A 193 -8.92 -5.56 11.75
CA GLN A 193 -8.30 -4.69 12.77
C GLN A 193 -6.78 -4.56 12.58
N ILE A 194 -6.33 -4.36 11.33
CA ILE A 194 -4.92 -4.18 11.01
C ILE A 194 -4.46 -2.85 11.61
N GLU A 195 -3.43 -2.91 12.44
CA GLU A 195 -2.88 -1.72 13.09
C GLU A 195 -1.98 -0.91 12.16
N ASP A 196 -1.13 -1.60 11.39
CA ASP A 196 -0.14 -0.98 10.52
C ASP A 196 0.21 -1.93 9.36
N LEU A 197 0.12 -1.44 8.13
CA LEU A 197 0.39 -2.21 6.92
C LEU A 197 1.85 -2.67 6.77
N ARG A 198 2.78 -2.04 7.52
CA ARG A 198 4.20 -2.43 7.52
C ARG A 198 4.47 -3.77 8.19
N TYR A 199 3.58 -4.22 9.10
CA TYR A 199 3.81 -5.37 9.96
C TYR A 199 2.90 -6.56 9.67
N LEU A 200 2.31 -6.63 8.48
CA LEU A 200 1.46 -7.75 8.10
C LEU A 200 2.23 -9.08 8.13
N THR A 201 1.60 -10.10 8.69
CA THR A 201 2.05 -11.49 8.56
C THR A 201 1.55 -12.10 7.26
N GLN A 202 2.15 -13.24 6.84
CA GLN A 202 1.69 -13.94 5.64
C GLN A 202 0.23 -14.38 5.76
N LYS A 203 -0.19 -14.85 6.93
CA LYS A 203 -1.58 -15.25 7.20
C LYS A 203 -2.56 -14.09 7.04
N GLN A 204 -2.21 -12.90 7.55
CA GLN A 204 -3.02 -11.70 7.36
C GLN A 204 -3.05 -11.27 5.89
N PHE A 205 -1.89 -11.27 5.23
CA PHE A 205 -1.79 -10.90 3.83
C PHE A 205 -2.64 -11.79 2.92
N ASP A 206 -2.69 -13.11 3.19
CA ASP A 206 -3.48 -14.03 2.37
C ASP A 206 -4.99 -13.87 2.59
N LYS A 207 -5.44 -13.39 3.73
CA LYS A 207 -6.86 -13.09 4.00
C LYS A 207 -7.46 -12.03 3.09
N ILE A 208 -6.66 -11.15 2.47
CA ILE A 208 -7.15 -10.14 1.53
C ILE A 208 -7.93 -10.75 0.36
N GLU A 209 -7.66 -12.02 0.01
CA GLU A 209 -8.37 -12.72 -1.04
C GLU A 209 -9.87 -12.92 -0.73
N ASN A 210 -10.27 -12.84 0.54
CA ASN A 210 -11.67 -12.92 0.95
C ASN A 210 -12.47 -11.63 0.66
N TYR A 211 -11.77 -10.53 0.30
CA TYR A 211 -12.36 -9.21 0.05
C TYR A 211 -12.60 -8.91 -1.43
N GLY A 212 -12.73 -9.95 -2.25
CA GLY A 212 -13.08 -9.85 -3.66
C GLY A 212 -14.16 -10.87 -4.06
N ASP A 213 -15.22 -10.43 -4.72
CA ASP A 213 -16.32 -11.32 -5.17
C ASP A 213 -15.92 -12.20 -6.35
N THR A 214 -14.85 -11.86 -7.06
CA THR A 214 -14.35 -12.57 -8.24
C THR A 214 -12.84 -12.75 -8.16
N ASP A 215 -12.31 -13.77 -8.84
CA ASP A 215 -10.87 -14.03 -8.87
C ASP A 215 -10.06 -12.82 -9.37
N TYR A 216 -10.64 -12.06 -10.31
CA TYR A 216 -10.04 -10.82 -10.78
C TYR A 216 -9.95 -9.76 -9.66
N LYS A 217 -11.04 -9.54 -8.90
CA LYS A 217 -11.05 -8.59 -7.78
C LYS A 217 -10.12 -9.01 -6.65
N LYS A 218 -10.07 -10.32 -6.33
CA LYS A 218 -9.11 -10.88 -5.36
C LYS A 218 -7.67 -10.58 -5.75
N LYS A 219 -7.34 -10.82 -7.02
CA LYS A 219 -6.01 -10.51 -7.56
C LYS A 219 -5.71 -9.02 -7.50
N CYS A 220 -6.67 -8.16 -7.87
CA CYS A 220 -6.51 -6.71 -7.79
C CYS A 220 -6.31 -6.24 -6.35
N ALA A 221 -7.09 -6.75 -5.38
CA ALA A 221 -6.94 -6.40 -3.98
C ALA A 221 -5.56 -6.79 -3.42
N LYS A 222 -5.07 -8.00 -3.77
CA LYS A 222 -3.74 -8.47 -3.37
C LYS A 222 -2.60 -7.63 -3.98
N GLN A 223 -2.75 -7.24 -5.24
CA GLN A 223 -1.80 -6.36 -5.92
C GLN A 223 -1.79 -4.96 -5.29
N GLU A 224 -2.97 -4.41 -4.99
CA GLU A 224 -3.08 -3.09 -4.39
C GLU A 224 -2.53 -3.07 -2.95
N LEU A 225 -2.75 -4.14 -2.17
CA LEU A 225 -2.16 -4.26 -0.83
C LEU A 225 -0.62 -4.24 -0.89
N ARG A 226 -0.02 -4.93 -1.86
CA ARG A 226 1.44 -4.86 -2.10
C ARG A 226 1.88 -3.46 -2.50
N ALA A 227 1.13 -2.81 -3.41
CA ALA A 227 1.42 -1.44 -3.82
C ALA A 227 1.32 -0.46 -2.64
N CYS A 228 0.37 -0.64 -1.71
CA CYS A 228 0.29 0.14 -0.49
C CYS A 228 1.53 -0.07 0.40
N GLN A 229 1.96 -1.31 0.62
CA GLN A 229 3.17 -1.60 1.41
C GLN A 229 4.42 -0.99 0.77
N GLU A 230 4.55 -1.13 -0.56
CA GLU A 230 5.65 -0.55 -1.33
C GLU A 230 5.69 0.96 -1.21
N TYR A 231 4.55 1.61 -1.43
CA TYR A 231 4.43 3.07 -1.31
C TYR A 231 4.82 3.55 0.09
N ILE A 232 4.27 2.92 1.14
CA ILE A 232 4.54 3.29 2.53
C ILE A 232 6.03 3.13 2.88
N PHE A 233 6.65 2.02 2.45
CA PHE A 233 8.07 1.75 2.70
C PHE A 233 8.97 2.74 1.93
N CYS A 234 8.70 2.95 0.64
CA CYS A 234 9.54 3.76 -0.22
C CYS A 234 9.46 5.26 0.10
N HIS A 235 8.30 5.75 0.56
CA HIS A 235 8.08 7.17 0.85
C HIS A 235 8.20 7.52 2.35
N ALA A 236 8.50 6.56 3.21
CA ALA A 236 8.77 6.83 4.62
C ALA A 236 9.96 7.79 4.80
N LYS A 237 9.89 8.68 5.79
CA LYS A 237 11.01 9.61 6.10
C LYS A 237 12.31 8.85 6.36
N ASN A 238 12.24 7.77 7.14
CA ASN A 238 13.36 6.88 7.44
C ASN A 238 13.01 5.46 6.96
N ILE A 239 14.02 4.67 6.64
CA ILE A 239 13.83 3.26 6.28
C ILE A 239 13.34 2.50 7.53
N SER A 240 12.16 1.89 7.43
CA SER A 240 11.59 1.04 8.49
C SER A 240 12.17 -0.36 8.38
N TRP A 241 13.35 -0.58 8.98
CA TRP A 241 14.03 -1.89 8.95
C TRP A 241 13.30 -3.01 9.71
N ASP A 242 12.33 -2.65 10.52
CA ASP A 242 11.42 -3.53 11.25
C ASP A 242 10.18 -3.97 10.43
N SER A 243 9.99 -3.38 9.24
CA SER A 243 8.89 -3.75 8.33
C SER A 243 9.04 -5.20 7.87
N THR A 244 7.90 -5.90 7.71
CA THR A 244 7.87 -7.30 7.25
C THR A 244 8.21 -7.47 5.78
N VAL A 245 8.23 -6.40 4.99
CA VAL A 245 8.67 -6.39 3.59
C VAL A 245 9.59 -5.21 3.35
N TRP A 246 10.74 -5.48 2.74
CA TRP A 246 11.69 -4.45 2.32
C TRP A 246 11.71 -4.35 0.80
N TYR A 247 11.55 -3.14 0.27
CA TYR A 247 11.58 -2.86 -1.16
C TYR A 247 12.96 -2.32 -1.55
N MET A 248 13.61 -3.01 -2.48
CA MET A 248 15.00 -2.74 -2.85
C MET A 248 15.20 -1.39 -3.55
N GLU A 249 14.15 -0.87 -4.18
CA GLU A 249 14.16 0.47 -4.78
C GLU A 249 14.52 1.58 -3.78
N ARG A 250 14.11 1.42 -2.51
CA ARG A 250 14.43 2.37 -1.45
C ARG A 250 15.87 2.29 -0.98
N LEU A 251 16.54 1.14 -1.22
CA LEU A 251 17.90 0.89 -0.80
C LEU A 251 18.83 1.21 -1.96
N TYR A 252 19.64 2.26 -1.80
CA TYR A 252 20.63 2.66 -2.81
C TYR A 252 21.81 1.67 -2.81
N LEU A 253 21.64 0.55 -3.50
CA LEU A 253 22.69 -0.45 -3.67
C LEU A 253 23.55 -0.10 -4.89
N GLU A 254 24.83 -0.47 -4.83
CA GLU A 254 25.74 -0.27 -5.94
C GLU A 254 25.29 -1.10 -7.17
N GLU A 255 25.38 -0.52 -8.37
CA GLU A 255 24.87 -1.11 -9.62
C GLU A 255 25.41 -2.52 -9.89
N TYR A 256 26.70 -2.77 -9.57
CA TYR A 256 27.32 -4.09 -9.78
C TYR A 256 26.73 -5.21 -8.89
N ARG A 257 25.99 -4.85 -7.84
CA ARG A 257 25.31 -5.79 -6.94
C ARG A 257 23.93 -6.19 -7.44
N VAL A 258 23.35 -5.44 -8.39
CA VAL A 258 22.02 -5.65 -8.91
C VAL A 258 22.09 -6.29 -10.29
N ASN A 259 21.43 -7.43 -10.47
CA ASN A 259 21.28 -8.03 -11.78
C ASN A 259 20.14 -7.35 -12.56
N PRO A 260 20.42 -6.55 -13.60
CA PRO A 260 19.37 -5.81 -14.32
C PRO A 260 18.43 -6.73 -15.11
N SER A 261 18.87 -7.91 -15.51
CA SER A 261 18.05 -8.87 -16.26
C SER A 261 17.04 -9.62 -15.38
N ASN A 262 17.32 -9.73 -14.08
CA ASN A 262 16.41 -10.37 -13.10
C ASN A 262 16.54 -9.67 -11.74
N PRO A 263 16.00 -8.46 -11.60
CA PRO A 263 16.16 -7.68 -10.37
C PRO A 263 15.32 -8.26 -9.23
N VAL A 264 15.93 -8.41 -8.08
CA VAL A 264 15.19 -8.68 -6.83
C VAL A 264 14.51 -7.37 -6.40
N LYS A 265 13.19 -7.33 -6.45
CA LYS A 265 12.42 -6.12 -6.11
C LYS A 265 12.16 -5.95 -4.62
N MET A 266 12.01 -7.07 -3.90
CA MET A 266 11.67 -7.05 -2.47
C MET A 266 12.23 -8.27 -1.75
N ILE A 267 12.40 -8.15 -0.43
CA ILE A 267 12.65 -9.25 0.52
C ILE A 267 11.48 -9.27 1.49
N SER A 268 10.77 -10.42 1.59
CA SER A 268 9.57 -10.55 2.42
C SER A 268 9.82 -11.49 3.60
N PHE A 269 9.72 -10.95 4.80
CA PHE A 269 9.82 -11.67 6.08
C PHE A 269 8.46 -12.10 6.64
N MET A 270 7.35 -11.86 5.91
CA MET A 270 5.98 -12.09 6.38
C MET A 270 5.69 -13.51 6.85
N SER A 271 6.38 -14.51 6.29
CA SER A 271 6.21 -15.91 6.68
C SER A 271 6.89 -16.28 8.00
N ILE A 272 7.79 -15.45 8.51
CA ILE A 272 8.37 -15.61 9.84
C ILE A 272 7.42 -14.96 10.84
N GLU A 273 6.65 -15.78 11.58
CA GLU A 273 5.57 -15.27 12.43
C GLU A 273 6.10 -14.68 13.74
N ARG A 274 7.10 -15.34 14.34
CA ARG A 274 7.67 -14.88 15.61
C ARG A 274 8.55 -13.67 15.40
N THR A 275 8.23 -12.59 16.09
CA THR A 275 8.96 -11.31 15.99
C THR A 275 10.42 -11.45 16.38
N ASP A 276 10.74 -12.21 17.45
CA ASP A 276 12.11 -12.42 17.90
C ASP A 276 12.98 -13.14 16.85
N ASN A 277 12.45 -14.12 16.14
CA ASN A 277 13.14 -14.81 15.05
C ASN A 277 13.28 -13.88 13.82
N ARG A 278 12.21 -13.17 13.48
CA ARG A 278 12.20 -12.24 12.35
C ARG A 278 13.24 -11.14 12.51
N GLU A 279 13.34 -10.55 13.69
CA GLU A 279 14.33 -9.52 13.99
C GLU A 279 15.76 -10.03 13.79
N LEU A 280 16.08 -11.24 14.23
CA LEU A 280 17.40 -11.83 14.04
C LEU A 280 17.74 -12.03 12.56
N VAL A 281 16.78 -12.50 11.77
CA VAL A 281 16.98 -12.68 10.32
C VAL A 281 17.09 -11.32 9.64
N GLN A 282 16.27 -10.35 10.02
CA GLN A 282 16.35 -8.98 9.50
C GLN A 282 17.71 -8.34 9.77
N GLU A 283 18.24 -8.46 10.98
CA GLU A 283 19.58 -7.94 11.33
C GLU A 283 20.68 -8.60 10.50
N TYR A 284 20.60 -9.92 10.26
CA TYR A 284 21.56 -10.61 9.41
C TYR A 284 21.47 -10.11 7.95
N ILE A 285 20.28 -10.04 7.38
CA ILE A 285 20.11 -9.57 6.01
C ILE A 285 20.51 -8.10 5.85
N LYS A 286 20.21 -7.26 6.84
CA LYS A 286 20.68 -5.88 6.91
C LYS A 286 22.21 -5.78 6.91
N TYR A 287 22.88 -6.66 7.65
CA TYR A 287 24.33 -6.79 7.62
C TYR A 287 24.83 -7.19 6.22
N CYS A 288 24.22 -8.18 5.58
CA CYS A 288 24.58 -8.61 4.23
C CYS A 288 24.39 -7.48 3.20
N LEU A 289 23.31 -6.70 3.30
CA LEU A 289 23.04 -5.56 2.42
C LEU A 289 24.01 -4.39 2.62
N GLY A 290 24.36 -4.09 3.87
CA GLY A 290 25.10 -2.87 4.23
C GLY A 290 26.60 -3.03 4.39
N VAL A 291 27.10 -4.26 4.64
CA VAL A 291 28.51 -4.48 4.99
C VAL A 291 29.23 -5.40 3.99
N THR A 292 28.53 -6.38 3.42
CA THR A 292 29.15 -7.32 2.47
C THR A 292 29.08 -6.77 1.04
N HIS A 293 29.93 -7.32 0.17
CA HIS A 293 29.92 -7.04 -1.28
C HIS A 293 29.11 -8.07 -2.09
N LEU A 294 28.31 -8.90 -1.42
CA LEU A 294 27.50 -9.92 -2.07
C LEU A 294 26.49 -9.31 -3.04
N ALA A 295 26.29 -9.97 -4.19
CA ALA A 295 25.23 -9.59 -5.11
C ALA A 295 23.85 -9.77 -4.45
N LEU A 296 22.91 -8.90 -4.76
CA LEU A 296 21.56 -8.92 -4.19
C LEU A 296 20.82 -10.25 -4.44
N SER A 297 21.07 -10.88 -5.60
CA SER A 297 20.52 -12.20 -5.92
C SER A 297 21.06 -13.31 -5.01
N VAL A 298 22.32 -13.22 -4.60
CA VAL A 298 22.94 -14.16 -3.65
C VAL A 298 22.31 -13.97 -2.27
N ILE A 299 22.24 -12.72 -1.78
CA ILE A 299 21.61 -12.40 -0.49
C ILE A 299 20.16 -12.89 -0.45
N HIS A 300 19.41 -12.69 -1.53
CA HIS A 300 18.03 -13.15 -1.63
C HIS A 300 17.92 -14.68 -1.60
N THR A 301 18.84 -15.39 -2.24
CA THR A 301 18.87 -16.85 -2.25
C THR A 301 19.23 -17.40 -0.86
N GLU A 302 20.21 -16.83 -0.19
CA GLU A 302 20.57 -17.18 1.19
C GLU A 302 19.43 -16.92 2.16
N PHE A 303 18.81 -15.72 2.05
CA PHE A 303 17.63 -15.38 2.82
C PHE A 303 16.52 -16.43 2.68
N TYR A 304 16.22 -16.84 1.44
CA TYR A 304 15.16 -17.83 1.19
C TYR A 304 15.44 -19.19 1.82
N ARG A 305 16.73 -19.60 1.84
CA ARG A 305 17.17 -20.84 2.51
C ARG A 305 17.00 -20.73 4.03
N ILE A 306 17.43 -19.63 4.63
CA ILE A 306 17.28 -19.36 6.05
C ILE A 306 15.78 -19.26 6.42
N GLN A 307 14.99 -18.55 5.64
CA GLN A 307 13.56 -18.39 5.86
C GLN A 307 12.84 -19.74 5.93
N LYS A 308 13.14 -20.66 5.01
CA LYS A 308 12.57 -22.02 5.03
C LYS A 308 12.89 -22.77 6.32
N PHE A 309 14.12 -22.66 6.79
CA PHE A 309 14.52 -23.24 8.06
C PHE A 309 13.76 -22.64 9.25
N VAL A 310 13.65 -21.31 9.30
CA VAL A 310 12.97 -20.60 10.38
C VAL A 310 11.47 -20.92 10.40
N VAL A 311 10.82 -20.92 9.24
CA VAL A 311 9.40 -21.30 9.13
C VAL A 311 9.17 -22.73 9.60
N TRP A 312 10.01 -23.68 9.15
CA TRP A 312 9.93 -25.07 9.63
C TRP A 312 10.11 -25.15 11.16
N LEU A 313 11.06 -24.40 11.72
CA LEU A 313 11.31 -24.36 13.15
C LEU A 313 10.06 -23.87 13.92
N GLU A 314 9.44 -22.80 13.44
CA GLU A 314 8.23 -22.23 14.04
C GLU A 314 7.00 -23.14 13.93
N GLU A 315 6.90 -23.92 12.85
CA GLU A 315 5.80 -24.86 12.63
C GLU A 315 5.93 -26.15 13.46
N THR A 316 7.17 -26.56 13.75
CA THR A 316 7.44 -27.88 14.37
C THR A 316 7.87 -27.80 15.83
N THR A 317 8.26 -26.62 16.30
CA THR A 317 8.81 -26.44 17.66
C THR A 317 8.32 -25.12 18.27
N GLU A 318 8.46 -25.00 19.59
CA GLU A 318 8.20 -23.74 20.31
C GLU A 318 9.48 -22.95 20.63
N ILE A 319 10.66 -23.46 20.23
CA ILE A 319 11.94 -22.84 20.50
C ILE A 319 12.20 -21.66 19.53
N ASN A 320 13.02 -20.72 19.97
CA ASN A 320 13.50 -19.65 19.10
C ASN A 320 14.89 -19.96 18.51
N LEU A 321 15.32 -19.14 17.54
CA LEU A 321 16.60 -19.32 16.86
C LEU A 321 17.83 -19.35 17.80
N LYS A 322 17.75 -18.72 18.99
CA LYS A 322 18.84 -18.72 19.98
C LYS A 322 18.94 -20.03 20.77
N GLN A 323 17.89 -20.86 20.75
CA GLN A 323 17.77 -22.09 21.51
C GLN A 323 17.95 -23.36 20.68
N VAL A 324 18.17 -23.19 19.37
CA VAL A 324 18.32 -24.29 18.43
C VAL A 324 19.55 -25.15 18.81
N SER A 325 19.31 -26.47 18.89
CA SER A 325 20.35 -27.48 19.15
C SER A 325 20.80 -28.17 17.85
N GLU A 326 21.92 -28.88 17.92
CA GLU A 326 22.38 -29.72 16.81
C GLU A 326 21.32 -30.78 16.40
N ASN A 327 20.56 -31.26 17.35
CA ASN A 327 19.50 -32.24 17.08
C ASN A 327 18.37 -31.65 16.23
N ASP A 328 18.02 -30.39 16.43
CA ASP A 328 17.00 -29.70 15.64
C ASP A 328 17.50 -29.43 14.21
N ILE A 329 18.78 -29.08 14.07
CA ILE A 329 19.45 -28.96 12.75
C ILE A 329 19.42 -30.31 12.01
N LYS A 330 19.76 -31.42 12.69
CA LYS A 330 19.70 -32.77 12.11
C LYS A 330 18.29 -33.14 11.63
N LYS A 331 17.26 -32.88 12.42
CA LYS A 331 15.86 -33.11 12.04
C LYS A 331 15.50 -32.32 10.78
N TYR A 332 15.87 -31.04 10.72
CA TYR A 332 15.61 -30.22 9.53
C TYR A 332 16.31 -30.78 8.30
N PHE A 333 17.60 -31.14 8.38
CA PHE A 333 18.35 -31.68 7.23
C PHE A 333 17.80 -33.03 6.74
N GLN A 334 17.14 -33.82 7.61
CA GLN A 334 16.55 -35.09 7.22
C GLN A 334 15.28 -34.95 6.37
N ILE A 335 14.59 -33.82 6.46
CA ILE A 335 13.33 -33.58 5.73
C ILE A 335 13.54 -32.84 4.41
N ILE A 336 14.76 -32.31 4.16
CA ILE A 336 15.03 -31.58 2.92
C ILE A 336 15.05 -32.54 1.75
N ASP A 337 14.15 -32.34 0.80
CA ASP A 337 14.19 -33.02 -0.49
C ASP A 337 15.15 -32.26 -1.43
N TYR A 338 16.11 -32.96 -1.99
CA TYR A 338 17.09 -32.38 -2.92
C TYR A 338 17.46 -33.39 -4.02
N LYS A 339 17.64 -32.86 -5.24
CA LYS A 339 18.10 -33.64 -6.39
C LYS A 339 19.61 -33.60 -6.52
N GLU A 340 20.24 -32.51 -6.15
CA GLU A 340 21.68 -32.26 -6.30
C GLU A 340 22.33 -32.00 -4.94
N ALA A 341 23.51 -32.63 -4.73
CA ALA A 341 24.24 -32.43 -3.47
C ALA A 341 24.68 -30.99 -3.26
N SER A 342 24.98 -30.25 -4.33
CA SER A 342 25.33 -28.82 -4.27
C SER A 342 24.24 -27.98 -3.65
N TYR A 343 22.97 -28.18 -4.07
CA TYR A 343 21.82 -27.43 -3.47
C TYR A 343 21.67 -27.71 -1.98
N PHE A 344 21.85 -28.98 -1.56
CA PHE A 344 21.81 -29.34 -0.14
C PHE A 344 22.96 -28.68 0.64
N ASN A 345 24.19 -28.75 0.10
CA ASN A 345 25.37 -28.10 0.69
C ASN A 345 25.16 -26.58 0.87
N ASP A 346 24.57 -25.93 -0.12
CA ASP A 346 24.29 -24.51 -0.07
C ASP A 346 23.31 -24.15 1.06
N ILE A 347 22.32 -24.99 1.35
CA ILE A 347 21.40 -24.77 2.49
C ILE A 347 22.16 -24.87 3.81
N ILE A 348 23.02 -25.91 3.95
CA ILE A 348 23.85 -26.08 5.15
C ILE A 348 24.73 -24.86 5.38
N ILE A 349 25.40 -24.39 4.33
CA ILE A 349 26.32 -23.25 4.39
C ILE A 349 25.56 -21.97 4.76
N ALA A 350 24.40 -21.71 4.15
CA ALA A 350 23.60 -20.52 4.43
C ALA A 350 23.15 -20.48 5.92
N ILE A 351 22.67 -21.61 6.47
CA ILE A 351 22.29 -21.70 7.87
C ILE A 351 23.50 -21.55 8.79
N TYR A 352 24.64 -22.14 8.43
CA TYR A 352 25.87 -22.01 9.20
C TYR A 352 26.35 -20.56 9.25
N GLN A 353 26.41 -19.85 8.13
CA GLN A 353 26.83 -18.45 8.04
C GLN A 353 25.91 -17.53 8.86
N PHE A 354 24.61 -17.80 8.84
CA PHE A 354 23.67 -17.09 9.69
C PHE A 354 23.99 -17.30 11.19
N TYR A 355 24.23 -18.52 11.65
CA TYR A 355 24.61 -18.80 13.04
C TYR A 355 25.99 -18.27 13.40
N GLU A 356 26.97 -18.29 12.50
CA GLU A 356 28.27 -17.67 12.66
C GLU A 356 28.16 -16.15 12.86
N TYR A 357 27.26 -15.50 12.11
CA TYR A 357 26.93 -14.08 12.34
C TYR A 357 26.33 -13.86 13.74
N LEU A 358 25.38 -14.67 14.19
CA LEU A 358 24.79 -14.55 15.52
C LEU A 358 25.85 -14.72 16.62
N GLN A 359 26.78 -15.66 16.44
CA GLN A 359 27.91 -15.83 17.37
C GLN A 359 28.84 -14.62 17.37
N THR A 360 29.21 -14.12 16.20
CA THR A 360 30.07 -12.92 16.05
C THR A 360 29.45 -11.69 16.72
N LYS A 361 28.12 -11.60 16.72
CA LYS A 361 27.39 -10.53 17.43
C LYS A 361 27.16 -10.82 18.92
N ASN A 362 27.69 -11.92 19.45
CA ASN A 362 27.49 -12.37 20.83
C ASN A 362 26.01 -12.60 21.21
N ILE A 363 25.15 -12.88 20.22
CA ILE A 363 23.73 -13.21 20.43
C ILE A 363 23.60 -14.65 20.93
N ILE A 364 24.45 -15.53 20.44
CA ILE A 364 24.64 -16.92 20.90
C ILE A 364 26.10 -17.16 21.32
N LYS A 365 26.35 -18.16 22.15
CA LYS A 365 27.70 -18.49 22.63
C LYS A 365 28.53 -19.25 21.61
N GLU A 366 27.88 -20.21 20.93
CA GLU A 366 28.53 -21.09 19.94
C GLU A 366 27.53 -21.45 18.83
N VAL A 367 28.08 -21.76 17.66
CA VAL A 367 27.27 -22.25 16.53
C VAL A 367 26.76 -23.65 16.86
N PRO A 368 25.47 -23.94 16.66
CA PRO A 368 24.85 -25.21 17.12
C PRO A 368 25.35 -26.46 16.41
N PHE A 369 26.09 -26.36 15.30
CA PHE A 369 26.58 -27.49 14.54
C PHE A 369 27.86 -27.16 13.75
N ASN A 370 28.64 -28.21 13.40
CA ASN A 370 29.76 -28.08 12.46
C ASN A 370 29.29 -28.50 11.07
N TYR A 371 29.22 -27.53 10.14
CA TYR A 371 28.70 -27.76 8.79
C TYR A 371 29.46 -28.85 8.01
N GLN A 372 30.76 -29.01 8.24
CA GLN A 372 31.61 -29.97 7.53
C GLN A 372 31.14 -31.42 7.66
N TYR A 373 30.51 -31.78 8.79
CA TYR A 373 29.98 -33.14 9.01
C TYR A 373 28.73 -33.46 8.20
N TYR A 374 28.07 -32.42 7.63
CA TYR A 374 26.83 -32.58 6.91
C TYR A 374 26.98 -32.44 5.39
N LEU A 375 28.12 -31.94 4.92
CA LEU A 375 28.34 -31.76 3.48
C LEU A 375 28.30 -33.08 2.73
N LYS A 376 27.58 -33.08 1.60
CA LYS A 376 27.53 -34.21 0.66
C LYS A 376 28.58 -34.07 -0.41
N LYS A 377 29.10 -35.20 -0.86
CA LYS A 377 30.05 -35.21 -1.98
C LYS A 377 29.34 -34.81 -3.27
N GLU A 378 29.80 -33.74 -3.87
CA GLU A 378 29.32 -33.31 -5.18
C GLU A 378 29.91 -34.19 -6.30
N ILE A 379 29.04 -34.71 -7.15
CA ILE A 379 29.43 -35.39 -8.35
C ILE A 379 29.37 -34.37 -9.46
N LEU A 380 30.55 -33.88 -9.85
CA LEU A 380 30.66 -32.99 -11.02
C LEU A 380 30.36 -33.81 -12.26
N HIS A 381 29.15 -33.75 -12.79
CA HIS A 381 28.89 -34.22 -14.15
C HIS A 381 29.52 -33.21 -15.11
N HIS A 382 30.69 -33.57 -15.63
CA HIS A 382 31.30 -32.84 -16.71
C HIS A 382 30.41 -33.11 -17.95
N ASN A 383 29.47 -32.24 -18.23
CA ASN A 383 28.90 -32.19 -19.56
C ASN A 383 29.99 -31.61 -20.46
N ASP A 384 30.64 -32.46 -21.22
CA ASP A 384 31.50 -32.03 -22.32
C ASP A 384 30.63 -31.20 -23.28
N ARG A 385 30.69 -29.89 -23.10
CA ARG A 385 30.12 -28.94 -24.08
C ARG A 385 31.11 -28.79 -25.24
N SER A 386 31.66 -29.89 -25.72
CA SER A 386 32.41 -29.90 -26.97
C SER A 386 31.41 -29.72 -28.10
N VAL A 387 31.48 -28.59 -28.72
CA VAL A 387 30.76 -28.35 -29.99
C VAL A 387 31.57 -29.07 -31.05
N GLU A 388 30.92 -29.90 -31.86
CA GLU A 388 31.58 -30.54 -33.00
C GLU A 388 32.28 -29.48 -33.85
N GLN A 389 33.46 -29.81 -34.35
CA GLN A 389 34.32 -28.86 -35.06
C GLN A 389 33.62 -28.18 -36.23
N GLU A 390 32.75 -28.89 -36.97
CA GLU A 390 31.92 -28.36 -38.06
C GLU A 390 30.93 -27.31 -37.57
N THR A 391 30.30 -27.55 -36.41
CA THR A 391 29.36 -26.60 -35.78
C THR A 391 30.11 -25.36 -35.29
N TYR A 392 31.31 -25.53 -34.69
CA TYR A 392 32.14 -24.41 -34.26
C TYR A 392 32.59 -23.54 -35.44
N GLU A 393 33.04 -24.15 -36.54
CA GLU A 393 33.42 -23.44 -37.75
C GLU A 393 32.23 -22.73 -38.42
N SER A 394 31.06 -23.35 -38.40
CA SER A 394 29.83 -22.74 -38.86
C SER A 394 29.42 -21.50 -38.02
N ILE A 395 29.53 -21.59 -36.70
CA ILE A 395 29.27 -20.44 -35.78
C ILE A 395 30.30 -19.34 -36.06
N LEU A 396 31.57 -19.64 -36.19
CA LEU A 396 32.60 -18.66 -36.49
C LEU A 396 32.38 -17.98 -37.84
N LYS A 397 31.91 -18.72 -38.85
CA LYS A 397 31.57 -18.16 -40.17
C LYS A 397 30.41 -17.21 -40.07
N HIS A 398 29.34 -17.59 -39.37
CA HIS A 398 28.19 -16.73 -39.12
C HIS A 398 28.54 -15.48 -38.31
N LEU A 399 29.41 -15.56 -37.31
CA LEU A 399 29.87 -14.42 -36.54
C LEU A 399 30.72 -13.44 -37.37
N LYS A 400 31.49 -13.93 -38.34
CA LYS A 400 32.24 -13.08 -39.28
C LYS A 400 31.35 -12.37 -40.31
N ASP A 401 30.21 -12.97 -40.64
CA ASP A 401 29.23 -12.40 -41.57
C ASP A 401 28.25 -11.44 -40.87
N PHE A 402 28.31 -11.32 -39.53
CA PHE A 402 27.51 -10.31 -38.79
C PHE A 402 28.17 -8.95 -38.98
N PRO A 403 27.46 -7.96 -39.58
CA PRO A 403 28.00 -6.60 -39.70
C PRO A 403 28.21 -5.98 -38.31
N GLU A 404 29.36 -5.29 -38.16
CA GLU A 404 29.85 -4.63 -36.92
C GLU A 404 28.89 -3.65 -36.23
N LYS A 405 27.62 -3.59 -36.64
CA LYS A 405 26.62 -2.62 -36.16
C LYS A 405 25.91 -3.00 -34.85
N ILE A 406 26.24 -4.13 -34.20
CA ILE A 406 25.57 -4.56 -32.96
C ILE A 406 26.43 -4.28 -31.70
N CYS A 407 27.61 -3.77 -31.82
CA CYS A 407 28.49 -3.49 -30.67
C CYS A 407 28.63 -2.04 -30.28
N ILE A 408 27.65 -1.19 -30.49
CA ILE A 408 27.66 0.17 -29.89
C ILE A 408 26.21 0.53 -29.47
N GLY A 409 25.83 0.06 -28.33
CA GLY A 409 24.75 0.61 -27.50
C GLY A 409 25.38 1.07 -26.20
N GLN A 410 26.25 2.06 -26.27
CA GLN A 410 26.58 2.91 -25.12
C GLN A 410 25.57 4.04 -25.10
N GLY A 411 24.89 4.17 -23.94
CA GLY A 411 23.99 5.25 -23.66
C GLY A 411 23.21 4.94 -22.39
#